data_dc10853f4ac08fa73179d648cd5adb5f
#
_entry.id   dc10853f4ac08fa73179d648cd5adb5f
#
_cell.length_a   1.000
_cell.length_b   1.000
_cell.length_c   1.000
_cell.angle_alpha   90.00
_cell.angle_beta   90.00
_cell.angle_gamma   90.00
#
_symmetry.space_group_name_H-M   'P 1'
#
loop_
_entity.id
_entity.type
_entity.pdbx_description
1 polymer ?
#
loop_
_entity_poly.entity_id
_entity_poly.type
_entity_poly.pdbx_seq_one_letter_code
_entity_poly.pdbx_strand_id
1 'polypeptide(L)'
;GDLNRLGIDVACDAPGVGANYHDHHGAAVTWYLDGIQGLDGQDRGRNALRNLRDYVLHRRGLLASTHVDAGACVDTTGSGRPDVQYNFAAFAPAGPDMPRLDGNAMVMNTTIMQTRSRGRLGLRSGNPADGVTILANALDDPRDLATLRRGVRMACRFYDQSPLREVLGAPIWPPAGLDMSDGSETFEAEIRARAESKGHPTGTCRMGRADDPGSVTDHAGRVHGVPGLRVCDASLMPSAVSANTNLP
;
A
#
# COMPACT_ATOMS: atom_id res chain seq x y z
N GLY A 1 12.04 -10.70 26.04
CA GLY A 1 11.88 -9.83 24.86
C GLY A 1 13.22 -9.52 24.21
N ASP A 2 13.19 -8.80 23.09
CA ASP A 2 14.40 -8.47 22.30
C ASP A 2 15.43 -7.68 23.11
N LEU A 3 15.00 -6.74 23.94
CA LEU A 3 15.91 -5.94 24.78
C LEU A 3 16.79 -6.84 25.66
N ASN A 4 16.19 -7.77 26.42
CA ASN A 4 16.94 -8.69 27.28
C ASN A 4 17.90 -9.58 26.47
N ARG A 5 17.48 -10.07 25.30
CA ARG A 5 18.33 -10.86 24.41
C ARG A 5 19.56 -10.08 23.91
N LEU A 6 19.41 -8.77 23.79
CA LEU A 6 20.45 -7.86 23.32
C LEU A 6 21.27 -7.22 24.46
N GLY A 7 21.02 -7.60 25.73
CA GLY A 7 21.72 -7.05 26.90
C GLY A 7 21.35 -5.59 27.23
N ILE A 8 20.16 -5.14 26.81
CA ILE A 8 19.65 -3.79 27.06
C ILE A 8 18.74 -3.83 28.30
N ASP A 9 18.99 -2.98 29.25
CA ASP A 9 18.17 -2.85 30.48
C ASP A 9 16.75 -2.42 30.13
N VAL A 10 15.78 -3.10 30.73
CA VAL A 10 14.34 -2.84 30.48
C VAL A 10 13.83 -1.89 31.58
N ALA A 11 13.57 -0.64 31.24
CA ALA A 11 13.00 0.36 32.15
C ALA A 11 11.50 0.16 32.39
N CYS A 12 10.76 -0.34 31.35
CA CYS A 12 9.33 -0.61 31.41
C CYS A 12 9.01 -1.80 30.52
N ASP A 13 8.25 -2.76 31.01
CA ASP A 13 7.77 -3.88 30.21
C ASP A 13 6.55 -3.43 29.38
N ALA A 14 6.75 -3.30 28.07
CA ALA A 14 5.74 -2.86 27.11
C ALA A 14 5.69 -3.82 25.93
N PRO A 15 5.06 -5.01 26.09
CA PRO A 15 5.05 -6.06 25.07
C PRO A 15 4.35 -5.66 23.76
N GLY A 16 3.53 -4.61 23.77
CA GLY A 16 2.88 -4.03 22.62
C GLY A 16 3.80 -3.29 21.65
N VAL A 17 5.00 -2.87 22.11
CA VAL A 17 5.96 -2.16 21.24
C VAL A 17 6.47 -3.07 20.13
N GLY A 18 6.32 -2.62 18.89
CA GLY A 18 6.67 -3.41 17.70
C GLY A 18 5.64 -4.47 17.32
N ALA A 19 4.67 -4.78 18.18
CA ALA A 19 3.57 -5.67 17.86
C ALA A 19 2.49 -4.98 17.01
N ASN A 20 1.49 -5.74 16.54
CA ASN A 20 0.35 -5.20 15.81
C ASN A 20 0.71 -4.40 14.54
N TYR A 21 1.89 -4.67 13.93
CA TYR A 21 2.23 -4.06 12.66
C TYR A 21 1.19 -4.43 11.61
N HIS A 22 0.71 -3.47 10.87
CA HIS A 22 -0.11 -3.68 9.70
C HIS A 22 0.06 -2.52 8.71
N ASP A 23 -0.31 -2.81 7.47
CA ASP A 23 -0.14 -1.90 6.36
C ASP A 23 -1.26 -2.15 5.35
N HIS A 24 -1.51 -1.22 4.48
CA HIS A 24 -2.33 -1.45 3.30
C HIS A 24 -1.51 -2.21 2.27
N HIS A 25 -2.00 -3.41 1.90
CA HIS A 25 -1.41 -4.21 0.84
C HIS A 25 -2.26 -4.10 -0.42
N GLY A 26 -1.61 -4.22 -1.56
CA GLY A 26 -2.31 -4.14 -2.84
C GLY A 26 -1.54 -4.79 -3.97
N ALA A 27 -2.19 -4.90 -5.13
CA ALA A 27 -1.60 -5.37 -6.36
C ALA A 27 -1.92 -4.39 -7.49
N ALA A 28 -0.98 -4.21 -8.41
CA ALA A 28 -1.12 -3.30 -9.54
C ALA A 28 -1.67 -4.05 -10.76
N VAL A 29 -2.92 -3.80 -11.13
CA VAL A 29 -3.47 -4.27 -12.41
C VAL A 29 -2.96 -3.35 -13.51
N THR A 30 -2.34 -3.92 -14.56
CA THR A 30 -1.58 -3.13 -15.54
C THR A 30 -1.87 -3.59 -16.96
N TRP A 31 -2.01 -2.63 -17.87
CA TRP A 31 -2.32 -2.85 -19.28
C TRP A 31 -1.45 -1.94 -20.14
N TYR A 32 -1.07 -2.41 -21.33
CA TYR A 32 -0.52 -1.51 -22.32
C TYR A 32 -1.56 -0.50 -22.77
N LEU A 33 -1.10 0.69 -23.15
CA LEU A 33 -1.91 1.70 -23.80
C LEU A 33 -1.73 1.58 -25.32
N ASP A 34 -2.83 1.64 -26.06
CA ASP A 34 -2.85 1.60 -27.52
C ASP A 34 -3.43 2.91 -28.07
N GLY A 35 -2.77 3.47 -29.06
CA GLY A 35 -3.21 4.68 -29.74
C GLY A 35 -3.14 5.99 -28.95
N ILE A 36 -2.79 5.95 -27.65
CA ILE A 36 -2.62 7.15 -26.81
C ILE A 36 -1.27 7.16 -26.09
N GLN A 37 -0.80 8.36 -25.73
CA GLN A 37 0.45 8.56 -25.00
C GLN A 37 0.17 8.68 -23.51
N GLY A 38 0.78 7.81 -22.70
CA GLY A 38 0.83 7.92 -21.25
C GLY A 38 1.92 8.87 -20.77
N LEU A 39 2.32 8.72 -19.49
CA LEU A 39 3.36 9.53 -18.86
C LEU A 39 4.77 9.03 -19.17
N ASP A 40 4.91 7.82 -19.71
CA ASP A 40 6.22 7.25 -20.01
C ASP A 40 6.99 8.09 -21.04
N GLY A 41 8.25 8.42 -20.72
CA GLY A 41 9.10 9.26 -21.57
C GLY A 41 8.80 10.77 -21.55
N GLN A 42 7.83 11.22 -20.75
CA GLN A 42 7.51 12.64 -20.60
C GLN A 42 8.57 13.40 -19.76
N ASP A 43 9.41 12.68 -19.04
CA ASP A 43 10.54 13.18 -18.22
C ASP A 43 11.83 13.40 -19.00
N ARG A 44 11.83 13.21 -20.34
CA ARG A 44 13.05 13.15 -21.15
C ARG A 44 12.99 14.06 -22.38
N GLY A 45 14.19 14.48 -22.81
CA GLY A 45 14.39 15.20 -24.07
C GLY A 45 13.47 16.41 -24.24
N ARG A 46 12.87 16.56 -25.42
CA ARG A 46 11.99 17.68 -25.76
C ARG A 46 10.70 17.72 -24.93
N ASN A 47 10.23 16.57 -24.46
CA ASN A 47 9.05 16.49 -23.60
C ASN A 47 9.35 17.11 -22.24
N ALA A 48 10.47 16.78 -21.61
CA ALA A 48 10.89 17.38 -20.34
C ALA A 48 11.00 18.91 -20.43
N LEU A 49 11.60 19.42 -21.51
CA LEU A 49 11.70 20.86 -21.73
C LEU A 49 10.34 21.54 -21.89
N ARG A 50 9.42 20.91 -22.64
CA ARG A 50 8.05 21.41 -22.79
C ARG A 50 7.32 21.42 -21.44
N ASN A 51 7.39 20.34 -20.69
CA ASN A 51 6.74 20.21 -19.38
C ASN A 51 7.31 21.24 -18.38
N LEU A 52 8.64 21.45 -18.39
CA LEU A 52 9.28 22.48 -17.56
C LEU A 52 8.81 23.89 -17.95
N ARG A 53 8.77 24.21 -19.24
CA ARG A 53 8.26 25.50 -19.75
C ARG A 53 6.82 25.73 -19.30
N ASP A 54 5.96 24.75 -19.49
CA ASP A 54 4.54 24.88 -19.16
C ASP A 54 4.31 25.03 -17.65
N TYR A 55 5.14 24.38 -16.82
CA TYR A 55 5.11 24.60 -15.39
C TYR A 55 5.64 25.98 -14.96
N VAL A 56 6.79 26.40 -15.48
CA VAL A 56 7.41 27.67 -15.10
C VAL A 56 6.54 28.87 -15.52
N LEU A 57 6.03 28.84 -16.76
CA LEU A 57 5.27 29.97 -17.33
C LEU A 57 3.80 29.96 -16.91
N HIS A 58 3.20 28.81 -16.73
CA HIS A 58 1.75 28.68 -16.60
C HIS A 58 1.28 27.90 -15.36
N ARG A 59 2.21 27.35 -14.57
CA ARG A 59 1.90 26.51 -13.39
C ARG A 59 0.93 25.36 -13.69
N ARG A 60 1.06 24.76 -14.86
CA ARG A 60 0.19 23.68 -15.36
C ARG A 60 1.00 22.56 -16.01
N GLY A 61 0.30 21.50 -16.40
CA GLY A 61 0.88 20.33 -17.06
C GLY A 61 1.42 19.30 -16.07
N LEU A 62 2.25 18.40 -16.57
CA LEU A 62 2.68 17.20 -15.84
C LEU A 62 3.37 17.50 -14.51
N LEU A 63 4.24 18.53 -14.46
CA LEU A 63 4.94 18.91 -13.22
C LEU A 63 4.03 19.58 -12.17
N ALA A 64 2.79 19.88 -12.49
CA ALA A 64 1.76 20.37 -11.58
C ALA A 64 0.76 19.28 -11.18
N SER A 65 0.91 18.05 -11.67
CA SER A 65 0.03 16.91 -11.41
C SER A 65 0.60 16.03 -10.29
N THR A 66 -0.29 15.36 -9.57
CA THR A 66 0.06 14.32 -8.60
C THR A 66 0.39 12.98 -9.27
N HIS A 67 0.25 12.89 -10.60
CA HIS A 67 0.39 11.68 -11.42
C HIS A 67 -0.61 10.55 -11.10
N VAL A 68 -1.53 10.78 -10.17
CA VAL A 68 -2.70 9.92 -9.95
C VAL A 68 -3.91 10.66 -10.51
N ASP A 69 -4.40 10.18 -11.65
CA ASP A 69 -5.40 10.90 -12.44
C ASP A 69 -6.82 10.71 -11.90
N ALA A 70 -7.08 9.57 -11.29
CA ALA A 70 -8.37 9.25 -10.69
C ALA A 70 -8.22 8.24 -9.55
N GLY A 71 -9.19 8.24 -8.64
CA GLY A 71 -9.27 7.28 -7.55
C GLY A 71 -10.71 6.94 -7.19
N ALA A 72 -10.89 5.77 -6.59
CA ALA A 72 -12.18 5.32 -6.09
C ALA A 72 -12.01 4.50 -4.81
N CYS A 73 -12.94 4.64 -3.88
CA CYS A 73 -13.09 3.74 -2.74
C CYS A 73 -14.39 2.96 -2.92
N VAL A 74 -14.30 1.64 -2.92
CA VAL A 74 -15.41 0.75 -3.27
C VAL A 74 -15.65 -0.28 -2.17
N ASP A 75 -16.91 -0.51 -1.84
CA ASP A 75 -17.37 -1.62 -1.03
C ASP A 75 -17.63 -2.84 -1.92
N THR A 76 -16.72 -3.82 -1.88
CA THR A 76 -16.83 -5.02 -2.71
C THR A 76 -17.77 -6.07 -2.10
N THR A 77 -18.28 -5.84 -0.90
CA THR A 77 -19.12 -6.78 -0.14
C THR A 77 -20.55 -6.32 0.07
N GLY A 78 -20.84 -5.04 -0.14
CA GLY A 78 -22.15 -4.44 0.18
C GLY A 78 -22.35 -4.17 1.67
N SER A 79 -21.26 -4.10 2.44
CA SER A 79 -21.29 -3.86 3.90
C SER A 79 -21.63 -2.41 4.30
N GLY A 80 -21.67 -1.50 3.32
CA GLY A 80 -21.83 -0.05 3.54
C GLY A 80 -20.50 0.66 3.87
N ARG A 81 -19.38 -0.07 3.88
CA ARG A 81 -18.06 0.50 4.16
C ARG A 81 -17.06 0.07 3.07
N PRO A 82 -16.38 1.02 2.40
CA PRO A 82 -15.35 0.69 1.41
C PRO A 82 -14.25 -0.21 2.00
N ASP A 83 -13.91 -1.26 1.27
CA ASP A 83 -12.88 -2.23 1.61
C ASP A 83 -11.71 -2.26 0.61
N VAL A 84 -11.89 -1.65 -0.57
CA VAL A 84 -10.88 -1.52 -1.61
C VAL A 84 -10.76 -0.09 -2.10
N GLN A 85 -9.54 0.39 -2.26
CA GLN A 85 -9.20 1.65 -2.93
C GLN A 85 -8.55 1.36 -4.28
N TYR A 86 -8.92 2.12 -5.29
CA TYR A 86 -8.27 2.17 -6.60
C TYR A 86 -7.61 3.52 -6.81
N ASN A 87 -6.40 3.50 -7.37
CA ASN A 87 -5.70 4.68 -7.86
C ASN A 87 -5.23 4.42 -9.29
N PHE A 88 -5.63 5.29 -10.21
CA PHE A 88 -5.31 5.22 -11.62
C PHE A 88 -4.13 6.11 -11.96
N ALA A 89 -3.21 5.61 -12.78
CA ALA A 89 -2.15 6.41 -13.34
C ALA A 89 -1.75 5.89 -14.73
N ALA A 90 -1.52 6.81 -15.66
CA ALA A 90 -1.17 6.47 -17.03
C ALA A 90 0.35 6.30 -17.22
N PHE A 91 0.99 5.47 -16.39
CA PHE A 91 2.41 5.11 -16.49
C PHE A 91 2.65 3.65 -16.09
N ALA A 92 3.76 3.09 -16.56
CA ALA A 92 4.23 1.80 -16.10
C ALA A 92 4.94 1.94 -14.76
N PRO A 93 4.52 1.22 -13.71
CA PRO A 93 5.27 1.18 -12.47
C PRO A 93 6.67 0.59 -12.74
N ALA A 94 7.70 1.27 -12.26
CA ALA A 94 9.08 0.79 -12.30
C ALA A 94 9.60 0.66 -10.88
N GLY A 95 10.24 -0.45 -10.57
CA GLY A 95 10.85 -0.71 -9.27
C GLY A 95 12.20 -1.43 -9.44
N PRO A 96 12.98 -1.58 -8.38
CA PRO A 96 14.26 -2.28 -8.44
C PRO A 96 14.15 -3.70 -8.99
N ASP A 97 13.04 -4.36 -8.72
CA ASP A 97 12.77 -5.76 -9.10
C ASP A 97 11.75 -5.89 -10.24
N MET A 98 11.29 -4.78 -10.81
CA MET A 98 10.37 -4.79 -11.95
C MET A 98 11.14 -4.46 -13.23
N PRO A 99 11.10 -5.33 -14.26
CA PRO A 99 11.65 -4.99 -15.55
C PRO A 99 10.95 -3.75 -16.09
N ARG A 100 11.74 -2.81 -16.63
CA ARG A 100 11.17 -1.64 -17.30
C ARG A 100 10.34 -2.12 -18.48
N LEU A 101 9.08 -1.73 -18.51
CA LEU A 101 8.20 -2.06 -19.62
C LEU A 101 8.60 -1.24 -20.85
N ASP A 102 8.70 -1.90 -21.98
CA ASP A 102 8.86 -1.23 -23.28
C ASP A 102 7.47 -0.81 -23.79
N GLY A 103 7.16 0.45 -23.65
CA GLY A 103 5.89 1.01 -24.12
C GLY A 103 5.10 1.78 -23.06
N ASN A 104 4.05 2.41 -23.51
CA ASN A 104 3.12 3.10 -22.63
C ASN A 104 2.24 2.11 -21.89
N ALA A 105 2.01 2.33 -20.61
CA ALA A 105 1.13 1.49 -19.82
C ALA A 105 0.23 2.35 -18.93
N MET A 106 -0.83 1.72 -18.45
CA MET A 106 -1.73 2.25 -17.42
C MET A 106 -1.76 1.28 -16.26
N VAL A 107 -1.69 1.81 -15.06
CA VAL A 107 -1.79 1.04 -13.83
C VAL A 107 -3.03 1.43 -13.04
N MET A 108 -3.73 0.43 -12.53
CA MET A 108 -4.73 0.59 -11.48
C MET A 108 -4.22 -0.12 -10.22
N ASN A 109 -3.70 0.65 -9.28
CA ASN A 109 -3.36 0.14 -7.96
C ASN A 109 -4.63 -0.25 -7.22
N THR A 110 -4.75 -1.53 -6.89
CA THR A 110 -5.85 -2.11 -6.11
C THR A 110 -5.34 -2.34 -4.70
N THR A 111 -5.89 -1.63 -3.73
CA THR A 111 -5.40 -1.59 -2.35
C THR A 111 -6.49 -1.98 -1.37
N ILE A 112 -6.22 -2.94 -0.48
CA ILE A 112 -7.16 -3.30 0.59
C ILE A 112 -7.08 -2.25 1.71
N MET A 113 -8.24 -1.76 2.16
CA MET A 113 -8.33 -0.64 3.12
C MET A 113 -8.48 -1.09 4.57
N GLN A 114 -8.88 -2.34 4.81
CA GLN A 114 -9.18 -2.86 6.14
C GLN A 114 -8.42 -4.16 6.37
N THR A 115 -7.08 -4.06 6.50
CA THR A 115 -6.22 -5.22 6.70
C THR A 115 -6.43 -5.87 8.06
N ARG A 116 -6.48 -7.19 8.09
CA ARG A 116 -6.62 -8.04 9.28
C ARG A 116 -5.32 -8.75 9.63
N SER A 117 -4.49 -9.03 8.64
CA SER A 117 -3.15 -9.57 8.83
C SER A 117 -2.34 -8.67 9.75
N ARG A 118 -1.60 -9.28 10.66
CA ARG A 118 -0.76 -8.58 11.65
C ARG A 118 0.64 -9.12 11.62
N GLY A 119 1.56 -8.20 11.59
CA GLY A 119 2.98 -8.44 11.68
C GLY A 119 3.60 -7.88 12.95
N ARG A 120 4.92 -7.78 12.93
CA ARG A 120 5.69 -7.22 14.04
C ARG A 120 7.00 -6.62 13.55
N LEU A 121 7.52 -5.68 14.35
CA LEU A 121 8.90 -5.20 14.29
C LEU A 121 9.72 -5.89 15.38
N GLY A 122 11.00 -6.16 15.10
CA GLY A 122 11.95 -6.67 16.07
C GLY A 122 13.29 -5.94 15.96
N LEU A 123 14.07 -5.97 17.02
CA LEU A 123 15.41 -5.41 17.02
C LEU A 123 16.40 -6.41 16.41
N ARG A 124 17.23 -5.95 15.49
CA ARG A 124 18.30 -6.74 14.88
C ARG A 124 19.52 -6.85 15.80
N SER A 125 19.87 -5.75 16.43
CA SER A 125 21.02 -5.64 17.33
C SER A 125 20.78 -4.60 18.42
N GLY A 126 21.72 -4.42 19.33
CA GLY A 126 21.72 -3.35 20.33
C GLY A 126 22.19 -1.99 19.81
N ASN A 127 22.65 -1.91 18.56
CA ASN A 127 23.02 -0.64 17.94
C ASN A 127 21.80 0.06 17.35
N PRO A 128 21.40 1.25 17.82
CA PRO A 128 20.22 1.95 17.35
C PRO A 128 20.32 2.44 15.87
N ALA A 129 21.52 2.42 15.28
CA ALA A 129 21.71 2.73 13.87
C ALA A 129 21.38 1.56 12.93
N ASP A 130 21.26 0.33 13.47
CA ASP A 130 20.88 -0.83 12.67
C ASP A 130 19.36 -0.82 12.42
N GLY A 131 18.97 -1.11 11.19
CA GLY A 131 17.57 -1.19 10.84
C GLY A 131 16.82 -2.29 11.61
N VAL A 132 15.54 -2.09 11.86
CA VAL A 132 14.67 -3.08 12.50
C VAL A 132 14.40 -4.27 11.56
N THR A 133 14.03 -5.41 12.13
CA THR A 133 13.47 -6.53 11.37
C THR A 133 11.97 -6.32 11.25
N ILE A 134 11.44 -6.43 10.03
CA ILE A 134 10.00 -6.31 9.75
C ILE A 134 9.47 -7.69 9.33
N LEU A 135 8.56 -8.24 10.10
CA LEU A 135 7.77 -9.41 9.71
C LEU A 135 6.35 -8.94 9.41
N ALA A 136 6.09 -8.69 8.14
CA ALA A 136 4.84 -8.05 7.71
C ALA A 136 3.62 -8.98 7.80
N ASN A 137 3.79 -10.30 7.57
CA ASN A 137 2.71 -11.29 7.47
C ASN A 137 1.60 -10.84 6.50
N ALA A 138 1.99 -10.27 5.36
CA ALA A 138 1.07 -9.77 4.35
C ALA A 138 0.16 -10.88 3.84
N LEU A 139 -1.15 -10.62 3.79
CA LEU A 139 -2.18 -11.57 3.35
C LEU A 139 -2.19 -12.92 4.12
N ASP A 140 -1.73 -12.95 5.37
CA ASP A 140 -1.78 -14.13 6.23
C ASP A 140 -3.22 -14.44 6.66
N ASP A 141 -4.01 -13.40 6.93
CA ASP A 141 -5.46 -13.58 7.14
C ASP A 141 -6.16 -13.84 5.78
N PRO A 142 -6.87 -14.96 5.62
CA PRO A 142 -7.49 -15.32 4.33
C PRO A 142 -8.54 -14.31 3.87
N ARG A 143 -9.10 -13.49 4.77
CA ARG A 143 -10.06 -12.43 4.42
C ARG A 143 -9.39 -11.30 3.65
N ASP A 144 -8.13 -10.99 3.94
CA ASP A 144 -7.36 -9.97 3.22
C ASP A 144 -7.12 -10.43 1.78
N LEU A 145 -6.71 -11.69 1.60
CA LEU A 145 -6.54 -12.30 0.28
C LEU A 145 -7.86 -12.31 -0.50
N ALA A 146 -8.96 -12.70 0.15
CA ALA A 146 -10.28 -12.72 -0.49
C ALA A 146 -10.71 -11.30 -0.93
N THR A 147 -10.43 -10.28 -0.13
CA THR A 147 -10.72 -8.88 -0.47
C THR A 147 -9.88 -8.44 -1.67
N LEU A 148 -8.58 -8.74 -1.68
CA LEU A 148 -7.70 -8.37 -2.79
C LEU A 148 -8.09 -9.08 -4.10
N ARG A 149 -8.50 -10.37 -4.02
CA ARG A 149 -9.04 -11.12 -5.17
C ARG A 149 -10.28 -10.42 -5.77
N ARG A 150 -11.25 -10.02 -4.93
CA ARG A 150 -12.44 -9.29 -5.39
C ARG A 150 -12.04 -7.96 -6.02
N GLY A 151 -11.10 -7.24 -5.39
CA GLY A 151 -10.58 -5.98 -5.90
C GLY A 151 -9.95 -6.13 -7.29
N VAL A 152 -9.05 -7.09 -7.47
CA VAL A 152 -8.38 -7.34 -8.77
C VAL A 152 -9.40 -7.71 -9.85
N ARG A 153 -10.37 -8.58 -9.56
CA ARG A 153 -11.45 -8.91 -10.52
C ARG A 153 -12.26 -7.69 -10.90
N MET A 154 -12.57 -6.82 -9.94
CA MET A 154 -13.32 -5.60 -10.21
C MET A 154 -12.49 -4.63 -11.04
N ALA A 155 -11.18 -4.51 -10.77
CA ALA A 155 -10.26 -3.72 -11.57
C ALA A 155 -10.29 -4.17 -13.05
N CYS A 156 -10.21 -5.48 -13.31
CA CYS A 156 -10.32 -6.01 -14.68
C CYS A 156 -11.64 -5.64 -15.35
N ARG A 157 -12.76 -5.62 -14.62
CA ARG A 157 -14.06 -5.21 -15.19
C ARG A 157 -14.12 -3.71 -15.52
N PHE A 158 -13.40 -2.85 -14.82
CA PHE A 158 -13.27 -1.44 -15.21
C PHE A 158 -12.59 -1.30 -16.56
N TYR A 159 -11.54 -2.06 -16.81
CA TYR A 159 -10.82 -2.04 -18.09
C TYR A 159 -11.67 -2.54 -19.26
N ASP A 160 -12.69 -3.35 -19.00
CA ASP A 160 -13.63 -3.83 -20.05
C ASP A 160 -14.68 -2.77 -20.45
N GLN A 161 -14.74 -1.65 -19.75
CA GLN A 161 -15.73 -0.60 -20.03
C GLN A 161 -15.21 0.45 -20.99
N SER A 162 -16.08 0.87 -21.92
CA SER A 162 -15.83 2.06 -22.76
C SER A 162 -15.88 3.32 -21.90
N PRO A 163 -15.02 4.33 -22.13
CA PRO A 163 -14.05 4.42 -23.22
C PRO A 163 -12.69 3.76 -22.96
N LEU A 164 -12.42 3.23 -21.75
CA LEU A 164 -11.10 2.65 -21.41
C LEU A 164 -10.71 1.53 -22.38
N ARG A 165 -11.65 0.62 -22.65
CA ARG A 165 -11.42 -0.52 -23.56
C ARG A 165 -10.91 -0.12 -24.95
N GLU A 166 -11.24 1.09 -25.42
CA GLU A 166 -10.88 1.56 -26.76
C GLU A 166 -9.40 1.99 -26.86
N VAL A 167 -8.76 2.22 -25.72
CA VAL A 167 -7.38 2.71 -25.61
C VAL A 167 -6.45 1.73 -24.89
N LEU A 168 -6.96 0.55 -24.56
CA LEU A 168 -6.18 -0.49 -23.90
C LEU A 168 -5.74 -1.57 -24.89
N GLY A 169 -4.45 -1.87 -24.82
CA GLY A 169 -3.83 -3.00 -25.54
C GLY A 169 -3.85 -4.28 -24.69
N ALA A 170 -2.83 -5.10 -24.85
CA ALA A 170 -2.70 -6.37 -24.14
C ALA A 170 -2.56 -6.16 -22.61
N PRO A 171 -3.16 -7.05 -21.79
CA PRO A 171 -2.92 -7.03 -20.36
C PRO A 171 -1.48 -7.43 -20.04
N ILE A 172 -0.87 -6.72 -19.08
CA ILE A 172 0.44 -7.04 -18.53
C ILE A 172 0.27 -7.89 -17.27
N TRP A 173 -0.63 -7.47 -16.40
CA TRP A 173 -1.06 -8.23 -15.24
C TRP A 173 -2.50 -7.84 -14.84
N PRO A 174 -3.38 -8.80 -14.53
CA PRO A 174 -3.19 -10.26 -14.65
C PRO A 174 -2.98 -10.70 -16.12
N PRO A 175 -2.22 -11.80 -16.35
CA PRO A 175 -2.00 -12.28 -17.72
C PRO A 175 -3.32 -12.73 -18.36
N ALA A 176 -3.39 -12.58 -19.69
CA ALA A 176 -4.57 -13.02 -20.45
C ALA A 176 -4.84 -14.52 -20.21
N GLY A 177 -6.12 -14.84 -19.98
CA GLY A 177 -6.54 -16.23 -19.77
C GLY A 177 -6.28 -16.78 -18.36
N LEU A 178 -5.76 -15.99 -17.42
CA LEU A 178 -5.67 -16.42 -16.04
C LEU A 178 -7.06 -16.76 -15.49
N ASP A 179 -7.21 -17.98 -14.96
CA ASP A 179 -8.44 -18.37 -14.24
C ASP A 179 -8.54 -17.59 -12.93
N MET A 180 -9.43 -16.60 -12.89
CA MET A 180 -9.69 -15.79 -11.71
C MET A 180 -10.92 -16.27 -10.90
N SER A 181 -11.39 -17.50 -11.11
CA SER A 181 -12.54 -18.07 -10.36
C SER A 181 -12.26 -18.18 -8.86
N ASP A 182 -13.30 -18.38 -8.08
CA ASP A 182 -13.14 -18.68 -6.64
C ASP A 182 -12.50 -20.06 -6.46
N GLY A 183 -11.47 -20.12 -5.60
CA GLY A 183 -10.69 -21.34 -5.38
C GLY A 183 -9.55 -21.58 -6.37
N SER A 184 -9.32 -20.69 -7.35
CA SER A 184 -8.16 -20.80 -8.23
C SER A 184 -6.85 -20.59 -7.46
N GLU A 185 -6.09 -21.67 -7.28
CA GLU A 185 -4.77 -21.64 -6.60
C GLU A 185 -3.77 -20.79 -7.41
N THR A 186 -3.84 -20.86 -8.74
CA THR A 186 -2.98 -20.07 -9.62
C THR A 186 -3.21 -18.57 -9.43
N PHE A 187 -4.47 -18.15 -9.33
CA PHE A 187 -4.80 -16.74 -9.09
C PHE A 187 -4.34 -16.27 -7.72
N GLU A 188 -4.48 -17.11 -6.69
CA GLU A 188 -3.97 -16.79 -5.35
C GLU A 188 -2.45 -16.66 -5.34
N ALA A 189 -1.73 -17.57 -5.99
CA ALA A 189 -0.29 -17.53 -6.11
C ALA A 189 0.18 -16.25 -6.83
N GLU A 190 -0.48 -15.88 -7.92
CA GLU A 190 -0.21 -14.65 -8.67
C GLU A 190 -0.43 -13.39 -7.82
N ILE A 191 -1.51 -13.33 -7.04
CA ILE A 191 -1.78 -12.21 -6.13
C ILE A 191 -0.70 -12.14 -5.05
N ARG A 192 -0.35 -13.24 -4.41
CA ARG A 192 0.68 -13.27 -3.36
C ARG A 192 2.05 -12.85 -3.86
N ALA A 193 2.40 -13.27 -5.07
CA ALA A 193 3.67 -12.91 -5.71
C ALA A 193 3.78 -11.40 -6.05
N ARG A 194 2.63 -10.72 -6.19
CA ARG A 194 2.57 -9.31 -6.59
C ARG A 194 2.02 -8.37 -5.52
N ALA A 195 1.62 -8.93 -4.38
CA ALA A 195 1.17 -8.12 -3.27
C ALA A 195 2.33 -7.33 -2.68
N GLU A 196 2.14 -6.04 -2.58
CA GLU A 196 3.15 -5.10 -2.06
C GLU A 196 2.56 -4.17 -1.00
N SER A 197 3.41 -3.67 -0.11
CA SER A 197 3.07 -2.58 0.79
C SER A 197 2.76 -1.32 0.00
N LYS A 198 1.75 -0.57 0.44
CA LYS A 198 1.44 0.76 -0.12
C LYS A 198 2.06 1.90 0.68
N GLY A 199 2.95 1.57 1.62
CA GLY A 199 3.68 2.56 2.41
C GLY A 199 2.84 3.21 3.50
N HIS A 200 1.87 2.49 4.04
CA HIS A 200 0.99 2.96 5.11
C HIS A 200 1.18 2.16 6.43
N PRO A 201 2.42 1.94 6.90
CA PRO A 201 2.67 1.15 8.10
C PRO A 201 2.07 1.82 9.34
N THR A 202 1.38 1.03 10.17
CA THR A 202 0.68 1.52 11.36
C THR A 202 0.73 0.51 12.50
N GLY A 203 0.33 0.94 13.69
CA GLY A 203 -0.10 0.07 14.78
C GLY A 203 0.97 -0.43 15.74
N THR A 204 2.25 -0.15 15.52
CA THR A 204 3.36 -0.73 16.29
C THR A 204 3.60 -0.10 17.68
N CYS A 205 2.88 0.98 18.00
CA CYS A 205 2.76 1.57 19.32
C CYS A 205 1.30 1.92 19.62
N ARG A 206 0.38 1.00 19.29
CA ARG A 206 -1.06 1.28 19.26
C ARG A 206 -1.58 1.90 20.56
N MET A 207 -2.47 2.86 20.41
CA MET A 207 -3.19 3.43 21.56
C MET A 207 -4.24 2.45 22.08
N GLY A 208 -4.50 2.53 23.37
CA GLY A 208 -5.51 1.74 24.06
C GLY A 208 -5.53 2.00 25.55
N ARG A 209 -6.27 1.17 26.28
CA ARG A 209 -6.37 1.26 27.74
C ARG A 209 -5.10 0.74 28.39
N ALA A 210 -4.77 1.25 29.56
CA ALA A 210 -3.58 0.83 30.31
C ALA A 210 -3.65 -0.62 30.82
N ASP A 211 -4.84 -1.19 30.93
CA ASP A 211 -5.07 -2.60 31.29
C ASP A 211 -5.05 -3.57 30.09
N ASP A 212 -4.89 -3.06 28.88
CA ASP A 212 -4.69 -3.86 27.67
C ASP A 212 -3.19 -4.07 27.42
N PRO A 213 -2.66 -5.29 27.59
CA PRO A 213 -1.21 -5.56 27.48
C PRO A 213 -0.67 -5.34 26.05
N GLY A 214 -1.53 -5.28 25.06
CA GLY A 214 -1.15 -4.96 23.67
C GLY A 214 -1.14 -3.46 23.38
N SER A 215 -1.63 -2.58 24.27
CA SER A 215 -1.54 -1.13 24.09
C SER A 215 -0.21 -0.59 24.61
N VAL A 216 0.32 0.42 23.91
CA VAL A 216 1.58 1.10 24.26
C VAL A 216 1.31 2.50 24.78
N THR A 217 0.28 3.15 24.27
CA THR A 217 -0.01 4.55 24.61
C THR A 217 -1.49 4.74 24.95
N ASP A 218 -1.79 5.85 25.62
CA ASP A 218 -3.15 6.35 25.74
C ASP A 218 -3.60 7.12 24.47
N HIS A 219 -4.83 7.59 24.46
CA HIS A 219 -5.42 8.37 23.36
C HIS A 219 -4.74 9.73 23.11
N ALA A 220 -3.89 10.21 24.03
CA ALA A 220 -3.08 11.41 23.87
C ALA A 220 -1.63 11.09 23.49
N GLY A 221 -1.34 9.84 23.13
CA GLY A 221 -0.01 9.37 22.73
C GLY A 221 0.97 9.21 23.89
N ARG A 222 0.56 9.34 25.17
CA ARG A 222 1.46 9.15 26.32
C ARG A 222 1.75 7.67 26.51
N VAL A 223 3.04 7.31 26.59
CA VAL A 223 3.46 5.93 26.77
C VAL A 223 3.12 5.44 28.18
N HIS A 224 2.43 4.31 28.28
CA HIS A 224 2.08 3.69 29.54
C HIS A 224 3.35 3.31 30.33
N GLY A 225 3.41 3.68 31.61
CA GLY A 225 4.54 3.37 32.49
C GLY A 225 5.82 4.17 32.25
N VAL A 226 5.88 5.09 31.29
CA VAL A 226 7.05 5.94 31.01
C VAL A 226 6.67 7.43 31.03
N PRO A 227 6.71 8.08 32.18
CA PRO A 227 6.37 9.50 32.32
C PRO A 227 7.22 10.39 31.39
N GLY A 228 6.57 11.34 30.71
CA GLY A 228 7.25 12.31 29.85
C GLY A 228 7.50 11.85 28.41
N LEU A 229 7.31 10.54 28.10
CA LEU A 229 7.46 10.03 26.74
C LEU A 229 6.11 10.03 26.00
N ARG A 230 6.14 10.46 24.73
CA ARG A 230 5.00 10.41 23.82
C ARG A 230 5.40 9.84 22.46
N VAL A 231 4.45 9.17 21.85
CA VAL A 231 4.49 8.78 20.42
C VAL A 231 3.50 9.67 19.67
N CYS A 232 3.86 10.12 18.46
CA CYS A 232 3.03 11.00 17.64
C CYS A 232 3.25 10.69 16.15
N ASP A 233 2.84 9.50 15.74
CA ASP A 233 2.86 9.05 14.35
C ASP A 233 1.83 7.94 14.12
N ALA A 234 1.78 7.37 12.91
CA ALA A 234 0.83 6.34 12.54
C ALA A 234 0.94 5.04 13.36
N SER A 235 2.04 4.84 14.11
CA SER A 235 2.18 3.68 15.00
C SER A 235 1.14 3.66 16.13
N LEU A 236 0.54 4.82 16.47
CA LEU A 236 -0.55 4.95 17.44
C LEU A 236 -1.85 4.28 16.99
N MET A 237 -2.08 4.14 15.69
CA MET A 237 -3.37 3.66 15.16
C MET A 237 -3.63 2.22 15.61
N PRO A 238 -4.76 1.92 16.27
CA PRO A 238 -5.10 0.55 16.68
C PRO A 238 -5.39 -0.38 15.50
N SER A 239 -5.86 0.21 14.41
CA SER A 239 -6.06 -0.43 13.10
C SER A 239 -5.82 0.59 11.99
N ALA A 240 -5.46 0.10 10.80
CA ALA A 240 -5.35 0.96 9.63
C ALA A 240 -6.67 1.68 9.36
N VAL A 241 -6.61 2.96 9.07
CA VAL A 241 -7.76 3.76 8.66
C VAL A 241 -8.15 3.42 7.22
N SER A 242 -9.42 3.66 6.86
CA SER A 242 -9.89 3.44 5.47
C SER A 242 -9.52 4.63 4.57
N ALA A 243 -8.25 5.07 4.64
CA ALA A 243 -7.67 6.16 3.88
C ALA A 243 -6.13 6.02 3.90
N ASN A 244 -5.42 6.80 3.09
CA ASN A 244 -3.97 6.93 3.20
C ASN A 244 -3.60 7.49 4.58
N THR A 245 -2.58 6.91 5.22
CA THR A 245 -2.25 7.20 6.63
C THR A 245 -1.52 8.53 6.86
N ASN A 246 -1.22 9.27 5.81
CA ASN A 246 -0.48 10.54 5.93
C ASN A 246 -1.35 11.73 6.35
N LEU A 247 -2.68 11.63 6.21
CA LEU A 247 -3.59 12.74 6.52
C LEU A 247 -4.23 12.66 7.91
N PRO A 248 -4.65 11.48 8.42
CA PRO A 248 -5.22 11.35 9.77
C PRO A 248 -4.24 11.67 10.89
#